data_c3955d4a5d6b24e5364ce2c09737393f
#
_entry.id   c3955d4a5d6b24e5364ce2c09737393f
#
_cell.length_a   1.000
_cell.length_b   1.000
_cell.length_c   1.000
_cell.angle_alpha   90.00
_cell.angle_beta   90.00
_cell.angle_gamma   90.00
#
_symmetry.space_group_name_H-M   'P 1'
#
loop_
_entity.id
_entity.type
_entity.pdbx_description
1 polymer ?
#
loop_
_entity_poly.entity_id
_entity_poly.type
_entity_poly.pdbx_seq_one_letter_code
_entity_poly.pdbx_strand_id
1 'polypeptide(L)'
;MIERKPIVGGICVNIGTIPSKMREAILYLSGYREHAIYGDSYRVKEKITFQDLLVRVDPVVRHEIDVLRHQLQRNGVELATAKASFVDPHVLHLEDQLSGQQRRISASTIVLAVGTQPARDRLSPSATRMQPWMASTA
;
A
#
# COMPACT_ATOMS: atom_id res chain seq x y z
N MET A 1 -8.22 8.37 -13.54
CA MET A 1 -8.39 7.85 -12.18
C MET A 1 -7.94 8.90 -11.17
N ILE A 2 -8.67 9.07 -10.08
CA ILE A 2 -8.29 10.03 -9.02
C ILE A 2 -7.94 9.21 -7.77
N GLU A 3 -6.76 9.44 -7.23
CA GLU A 3 -6.30 8.83 -5.98
C GLU A 3 -5.84 9.93 -5.02
N ARG A 4 -6.30 9.89 -3.79
CA ARG A 4 -5.94 10.89 -2.79
C ARG A 4 -4.49 10.78 -2.31
N LYS A 5 -3.97 9.55 -2.25
CA LYS A 5 -2.59 9.28 -1.84
C LYS A 5 -1.66 9.24 -3.06
N PRO A 6 -0.38 9.58 -2.92
CA PRO A 6 0.57 9.51 -4.03
C PRO A 6 0.90 8.07 -4.46
N ILE A 7 0.40 7.07 -3.73
CA ILE A 7 0.68 5.65 -3.94
C ILE A 7 -0.61 4.94 -4.34
N VAL A 8 -0.61 4.29 -5.49
CA VAL A 8 -1.73 3.46 -5.98
C VAL A 8 -1.78 2.09 -5.29
N GLY A 9 -2.89 1.37 -5.47
CA GLY A 9 -3.08 0.00 -4.98
C GLY A 9 -3.82 -0.12 -3.65
N GLY A 10 -4.09 1.00 -2.98
CA GLY A 10 -4.90 1.05 -1.76
C GLY A 10 -4.42 0.09 -0.66
N ILE A 11 -5.34 -0.38 0.17
CA ILE A 11 -5.05 -1.31 1.28
C ILE A 11 -4.57 -2.67 0.75
N CYS A 12 -5.10 -3.14 -0.36
CA CYS A 12 -4.78 -4.46 -0.90
C CYS A 12 -3.28 -4.61 -1.17
N VAL A 13 -2.68 -3.70 -1.91
CA VAL A 13 -1.25 -3.75 -2.26
C VAL A 13 -0.37 -3.30 -1.11
N ASN A 14 -0.71 -2.18 -0.49
CA ASN A 14 0.18 -1.52 0.47
C ASN A 14 0.13 -2.11 1.89
N ILE A 15 -0.91 -2.88 2.24
CA ILE A 15 -1.09 -3.47 3.56
C ILE A 15 -1.38 -4.96 3.48
N GLY A 16 -2.33 -5.38 2.63
CA GLY A 16 -2.81 -6.76 2.57
C GLY A 16 -1.75 -7.76 2.08
N THR A 17 -0.85 -7.35 1.21
CA THR A 17 0.24 -8.19 0.71
C THR A 17 1.35 -8.41 1.74
N ILE A 18 1.54 -7.46 2.67
CA ILE A 18 2.64 -7.48 3.66
C ILE A 18 2.62 -8.72 4.55
N PRO A 19 1.50 -9.13 5.20
CA PRO A 19 1.51 -10.28 6.10
C PRO A 19 1.92 -11.58 5.43
N SER A 20 1.46 -11.82 4.20
CA SER A 20 1.81 -13.04 3.45
C SER A 20 3.29 -13.07 3.09
N LYS A 21 3.85 -11.94 2.69
CA LYS A 21 5.27 -11.81 2.35
C LYS A 21 6.18 -11.85 3.56
N MET A 22 5.75 -11.30 4.70
CA MET A 22 6.46 -11.46 5.98
C MET A 22 6.52 -12.93 6.41
N ARG A 23 5.40 -13.65 6.34
CA ARG A 23 5.38 -15.08 6.63
C ARG A 23 6.36 -15.85 5.75
N GLU A 24 6.36 -15.57 4.45
CA GLU A 24 7.27 -16.20 3.49
C GLU A 24 8.73 -15.89 3.83
N ALA A 25 9.04 -14.63 4.16
CA ALA A 25 10.37 -14.20 4.59
C ALA A 25 10.83 -14.91 5.88
N ILE A 26 9.95 -15.05 6.86
CA ILE A 26 10.24 -15.78 8.11
C ILE A 26 10.56 -17.24 7.81
N LEU A 27 9.73 -17.91 7.02
CA LEU A 27 9.94 -19.31 6.65
C LEU A 27 11.27 -19.50 5.90
N TYR A 28 11.65 -18.57 5.03
CA TYR A 28 12.92 -18.59 4.31
C TYR A 28 14.11 -18.34 5.23
N LEU A 29 14.06 -17.27 6.04
CA LEU A 29 15.16 -16.89 6.93
C LEU A 29 15.35 -17.86 8.10
N SER A 30 14.29 -18.53 8.54
CA SER A 30 14.38 -19.59 9.57
C SER A 30 14.94 -20.89 9.05
N GLY A 31 15.12 -21.05 7.71
CA GLY A 31 15.58 -22.28 7.10
C GLY A 31 14.66 -23.48 7.35
N TYR A 32 13.38 -23.24 7.62
CA TYR A 32 12.44 -24.30 8.02
C TYR A 32 12.38 -25.46 7.02
N ARG A 33 12.43 -25.17 5.73
CA ARG A 33 12.42 -26.20 4.68
C ARG A 33 13.74 -26.93 4.59
N GLU A 34 14.83 -26.19 4.67
CA GLU A 34 16.19 -26.69 4.57
C GLU A 34 16.56 -27.54 5.79
N HIS A 35 16.12 -27.16 7.00
CA HIS A 35 16.24 -27.96 8.21
C HIS A 35 15.54 -29.33 8.09
N ALA A 36 14.39 -29.38 7.43
CA ALA A 36 13.67 -30.63 7.20
C ALA A 36 14.44 -31.60 6.29
N ILE A 37 15.31 -31.08 5.40
CA ILE A 37 16.10 -31.87 4.44
C ILE A 37 17.52 -32.17 4.97
N TYR A 38 18.19 -31.16 5.52
CA TYR A 38 19.62 -31.21 5.87
C TYR A 38 19.90 -31.35 7.38
N GLY A 39 18.84 -31.30 8.21
CA GLY A 39 18.96 -31.40 9.68
C GLY A 39 19.80 -30.28 10.29
N ASP A 40 20.50 -30.58 11.39
CA ASP A 40 21.29 -29.62 12.18
C ASP A 40 22.55 -29.09 11.44
N SER A 41 22.88 -29.64 10.29
CA SER A 41 24.01 -29.18 9.48
C SER A 41 23.71 -27.85 8.78
N TYR A 42 22.45 -27.46 8.69
CA TYR A 42 22.04 -26.19 8.07
C TYR A 42 21.99 -25.07 9.10
N ARG A 43 22.90 -24.11 8.97
CA ARG A 43 22.95 -22.94 9.85
C ARG A 43 22.22 -21.77 9.23
N VAL A 44 21.28 -21.22 9.95
CA VAL A 44 20.52 -20.02 9.60
C VAL A 44 20.93 -18.83 10.46
N LYS A 45 20.48 -17.66 10.09
CA LYS A 45 20.65 -16.45 10.90
C LYS A 45 20.00 -16.64 12.27
N GLU A 46 20.79 -16.56 13.34
CA GLU A 46 20.33 -16.81 14.70
C GLU A 46 19.30 -15.79 15.19
N LYS A 47 19.36 -14.55 14.69
CA LYS A 47 18.41 -13.47 15.04
C LYS A 47 17.84 -12.87 13.76
N ILE A 48 16.55 -13.08 13.53
CA ILE A 48 15.78 -12.42 12.47
C ILE A 48 15.22 -11.12 13.04
N THR A 49 15.61 -10.00 12.46
CA THR A 49 15.11 -8.67 12.83
C THR A 49 13.94 -8.26 11.96
N PHE A 50 13.15 -7.29 12.43
CA PHE A 50 12.06 -6.71 11.61
C PHE A 50 12.60 -6.11 10.30
N GLN A 51 13.78 -5.51 10.34
CA GLN A 51 14.43 -4.97 9.14
C GLN A 51 14.75 -6.04 8.09
N ASP A 52 15.17 -7.24 8.53
CA ASP A 52 15.39 -8.36 7.62
C ASP A 52 14.12 -8.77 6.86
N LEU A 53 12.97 -8.67 7.54
CA LEU A 53 11.68 -8.96 6.93
C LEU A 53 11.27 -7.89 5.91
N LEU A 54 11.51 -6.61 6.23
CA LEU A 54 11.19 -5.50 5.33
C LEU A 54 12.01 -5.54 4.05
N VAL A 55 13.29 -5.91 4.12
CA VAL A 55 14.15 -6.09 2.92
C VAL A 55 13.50 -7.01 1.86
N ARG A 56 12.72 -7.99 2.30
CA ARG A 56 12.00 -8.90 1.39
C ARG A 56 10.66 -8.35 0.93
N VAL A 57 9.96 -7.61 1.81
CA VAL A 57 8.61 -7.10 1.57
C VAL A 57 8.62 -5.89 0.63
N ASP A 58 9.50 -4.92 0.89
CA ASP A 58 9.54 -3.65 0.16
C ASP A 58 9.69 -3.80 -1.36
N PRO A 59 10.60 -4.64 -1.89
CA PRO A 59 10.71 -4.83 -3.34
C PRO A 59 9.44 -5.39 -3.96
N VAL A 60 8.72 -6.27 -3.26
CA VAL A 60 7.48 -6.86 -3.75
C VAL A 60 6.39 -5.81 -3.84
N VAL A 61 6.21 -5.00 -2.78
CA VAL A 61 5.20 -3.93 -2.77
C VAL A 61 5.49 -2.90 -3.85
N ARG A 62 6.76 -2.49 -4.01
CA ARG A 62 7.17 -1.56 -5.08
C ARG A 62 6.88 -2.13 -6.47
N HIS A 63 7.21 -3.40 -6.70
CA HIS A 63 6.94 -4.06 -7.95
C HIS A 63 5.44 -4.07 -8.30
N GLU A 64 4.59 -4.41 -7.33
CA GLU A 64 3.13 -4.38 -7.51
C GLU A 64 2.60 -2.98 -7.84
N ILE A 65 3.13 -1.95 -7.19
CA ILE A 65 2.79 -0.55 -7.49
C ILE A 65 3.20 -0.19 -8.92
N ASP A 66 4.38 -0.58 -9.35
CA ASP A 66 4.88 -0.31 -10.71
C ASP A 66 4.05 -1.05 -11.76
N VAL A 67 3.69 -2.30 -11.52
CA VAL A 67 2.78 -3.08 -12.38
C VAL A 67 1.44 -2.34 -12.55
N LEU A 68 0.84 -1.87 -11.45
CA LEU A 68 -0.41 -1.10 -11.50
C LEU A 68 -0.27 0.19 -12.29
N ARG A 69 0.80 0.95 -12.09
CA ARG A 69 1.08 2.18 -12.84
C ARG A 69 1.22 1.91 -14.34
N HIS A 70 1.98 0.87 -14.71
CA HIS A 70 2.13 0.47 -16.11
C HIS A 70 0.80 0.02 -16.72
N GLN A 71 -0.05 -0.69 -15.97
CA GLN A 71 -1.38 -1.08 -16.42
C GLN A 71 -2.27 0.14 -16.69
N LEU A 72 -2.28 1.12 -15.78
CA LEU A 72 -3.02 2.37 -15.98
C LEU A 72 -2.54 3.10 -17.23
N GLN A 73 -1.24 3.29 -17.37
CA GLN A 73 -0.62 3.97 -18.50
C GLN A 73 -0.93 3.27 -19.84
N ARG A 74 -0.75 1.94 -19.88
CA ARG A 74 -1.02 1.14 -21.09
C ARG A 74 -2.48 1.19 -21.53
N ASN A 75 -3.40 1.35 -20.58
CA ASN A 75 -4.82 1.50 -20.86
C ASN A 75 -5.27 2.97 -21.05
N GLY A 76 -4.33 3.90 -21.16
CA GLY A 76 -4.63 5.32 -21.38
C GLY A 76 -5.32 5.99 -20.17
N VAL A 77 -5.20 5.43 -18.97
CA VAL A 77 -5.82 5.99 -17.77
C VAL A 77 -4.91 7.04 -17.14
N GLU A 78 -5.31 8.30 -17.21
CA GLU A 78 -4.63 9.38 -16.49
C GLU A 78 -4.83 9.21 -14.98
N LEU A 79 -3.74 9.31 -14.22
CA LEU A 79 -3.72 9.28 -12.77
C LEU A 79 -3.54 10.70 -12.22
N ALA A 80 -4.53 11.17 -11.46
CA ALA A 80 -4.47 12.44 -10.75
C ALA A 80 -4.38 12.20 -9.23
N THR A 81 -3.35 12.76 -8.58
CA THR A 81 -3.22 12.71 -7.12
C THR A 81 -3.94 13.91 -6.52
N ALA A 82 -5.20 13.71 -6.18
CA ALA A 82 -6.06 14.78 -5.70
C ALA A 82 -7.13 14.28 -4.72
N LYS A 83 -7.57 15.18 -3.84
CA LYS A 83 -8.79 14.98 -3.08
C LYS A 83 -9.98 15.38 -3.96
N ALA A 84 -10.92 14.48 -4.14
CA ALA A 84 -12.12 14.73 -4.91
C ALA A 84 -13.34 14.94 -4.01
N SER A 85 -14.21 15.87 -4.39
CA SER A 85 -15.52 16.07 -3.80
C SER A 85 -16.57 16.33 -4.89
N PHE A 86 -17.78 15.87 -4.67
CA PHE A 86 -18.88 16.16 -5.58
C PHE A 86 -19.32 17.62 -5.47
N VAL A 87 -19.47 18.26 -6.60
CA VAL A 87 -20.17 19.56 -6.74
C VAL A 87 -21.57 19.32 -7.30
N ASP A 88 -21.66 18.32 -8.19
CA ASP A 88 -22.85 17.94 -8.93
C ASP A 88 -22.76 16.42 -9.19
N PRO A 89 -23.85 15.69 -9.53
CA PRO A 89 -23.79 14.26 -9.84
C PRO A 89 -22.78 13.88 -10.91
N HIS A 90 -22.46 14.81 -11.82
CA HIS A 90 -21.51 14.61 -12.91
C HIS A 90 -20.30 15.53 -12.86
N VAL A 91 -20.13 16.32 -11.80
CA VAL A 91 -19.02 17.29 -11.65
C VAL A 91 -18.29 17.07 -10.35
N LEU A 92 -16.99 16.86 -10.47
CA LEU A 92 -16.07 16.74 -9.32
C LEU A 92 -15.20 18.00 -9.20
N HIS A 93 -15.03 18.46 -7.98
CA HIS A 93 -14.00 19.38 -7.58
C HIS A 93 -12.78 18.59 -7.11
N LEU A 94 -11.63 18.89 -7.68
CA LEU A 94 -10.35 18.27 -7.35
C LEU A 94 -9.44 19.30 -6.69
N GLU A 95 -8.85 18.89 -5.59
CA GLU A 95 -7.79 19.63 -4.88
C GLU A 95 -6.52 18.80 -4.96
N ASP A 96 -5.55 19.26 -5.75
CA ASP A 96 -4.26 18.61 -5.92
C ASP A 96 -3.50 18.61 -4.59
N GLN A 97 -3.04 17.44 -4.16
CA GLN A 97 -2.43 17.27 -2.84
C GLN A 97 -0.98 17.76 -2.78
N LEU A 98 -0.34 17.99 -3.91
CA LEU A 98 1.04 18.43 -4.00
C LEU A 98 1.13 19.95 -4.23
N SER A 99 0.36 20.46 -5.18
CA SER A 99 0.40 21.87 -5.57
C SER A 99 -0.66 22.74 -4.92
N GLY A 100 -1.69 22.13 -4.31
CA GLY A 100 -2.86 22.84 -3.79
C GLY A 100 -3.76 23.42 -4.89
N GLN A 101 -3.47 23.17 -6.16
CA GLN A 101 -4.29 23.66 -7.26
C GLN A 101 -5.67 23.03 -7.24
N GLN A 102 -6.68 23.84 -7.53
CA GLN A 102 -8.07 23.42 -7.61
C GLN A 102 -8.53 23.41 -9.05
N ARG A 103 -9.21 22.32 -9.45
CA ARG A 103 -9.84 22.22 -10.77
C ARG A 103 -11.17 21.48 -10.69
N ARG A 104 -12.03 21.72 -11.66
CA ARG A 104 -13.27 20.96 -11.83
C ARG A 104 -13.15 20.07 -13.04
N ILE A 105 -13.71 18.87 -12.95
CA ILE A 105 -13.84 17.94 -14.05
C ILE A 105 -15.28 17.44 -14.13
N SER A 106 -15.73 17.14 -15.32
CA SER A 106 -17.05 16.53 -15.56
C SER A 106 -16.90 15.15 -16.19
N ALA A 107 -17.80 14.24 -15.85
CA ALA A 107 -17.84 12.91 -16.42
C ALA A 107 -19.28 12.41 -16.52
N SER A 108 -19.60 11.69 -17.60
CA SER A 108 -20.92 11.05 -17.77
C SER A 108 -21.17 9.95 -16.75
N THR A 109 -20.09 9.25 -16.34
CA THR A 109 -20.14 8.16 -15.38
C THR A 109 -18.99 8.30 -14.37
N ILE A 110 -19.30 8.17 -13.10
CA ILE A 110 -18.33 8.22 -12.01
C ILE A 110 -18.40 6.91 -11.23
N VAL A 111 -17.26 6.21 -11.13
CA VAL A 111 -17.14 4.98 -10.34
C VAL A 111 -16.50 5.31 -8.99
N LEU A 112 -17.20 4.96 -7.91
CA LEU A 112 -16.70 5.13 -6.55
C LEU A 112 -16.02 3.84 -6.08
N ALA A 113 -14.70 3.89 -5.96
CA ALA A 113 -13.86 2.79 -5.47
C ALA A 113 -12.94 3.28 -4.33
N VAL A 114 -13.52 4.00 -3.36
CA VAL A 114 -12.80 4.73 -2.32
C VAL A 114 -12.22 3.85 -1.21
N GLY A 115 -12.47 2.54 -1.25
CA GLY A 115 -12.03 1.60 -0.24
C GLY A 115 -12.74 1.77 1.10
N THR A 116 -12.15 1.21 2.15
CA THR A 116 -12.69 1.24 3.51
C THR A 116 -11.63 1.68 4.51
N GLN A 117 -12.07 2.15 5.65
CA GLN A 117 -11.22 2.38 6.81
C GLN A 117 -11.85 1.67 8.02
N PRO A 118 -11.04 1.10 8.94
CA PRO A 118 -11.55 0.55 10.17
C PRO A 118 -12.34 1.62 10.94
N ALA A 119 -13.54 1.26 11.40
CA ALA A 119 -14.28 2.10 12.33
C ALA A 119 -13.45 2.22 13.61
N ARG A 120 -13.13 3.45 14.01
CA ARG A 120 -12.47 3.71 15.28
C ARG A 120 -13.53 4.04 16.30
N ASP A 121 -13.56 3.30 17.39
CA ASP A 121 -14.35 3.66 18.55
C ASP A 121 -13.79 4.97 19.14
N ARG A 122 -14.63 6.00 19.21
CA ARG A 122 -14.26 7.28 19.80
C ARG A 122 -14.04 7.20 21.31
N LEU A 123 -14.42 6.09 21.94
CA LEU A 123 -14.36 5.86 23.38
C LEU A 123 -13.08 5.15 23.84
N SER A 124 -12.20 4.70 22.94
CA SER A 124 -10.95 4.07 23.30
C SER A 124 -9.78 5.05 23.29
N PRO A 125 -9.31 5.52 24.48
CA PRO A 125 -8.16 6.43 24.58
C PRO A 125 -6.82 5.77 24.21
N SER A 126 -6.80 4.42 24.07
CA SER A 126 -5.57 3.62 23.93
C SER A 126 -5.26 3.17 22.50
N ALA A 127 -5.96 3.68 21.49
CA ALA A 127 -5.53 3.48 20.11
C ALA A 127 -4.28 4.33 19.87
N THR A 128 -3.16 3.90 20.42
CA THR A 128 -1.83 4.34 20.03
C THR A 128 -1.80 4.43 18.51
N ARG A 129 -1.60 5.64 18.02
CA ARG A 129 -1.45 5.95 16.60
C ARG A 129 -0.43 4.95 16.02
N MET A 130 -0.91 3.90 15.35
CA MET A 130 -0.05 3.15 14.47
C MET A 130 0.42 4.14 13.40
N GLN A 131 1.59 4.71 13.62
CA GLN A 131 2.22 5.51 12.59
C GLN A 131 2.36 4.62 11.35
N PRO A 132 2.01 5.11 10.17
CA PRO A 132 2.33 4.40 8.95
C PRO A 132 3.86 4.23 8.95
N TRP A 133 4.32 3.01 9.05
CA TRP A 133 5.74 2.60 9.06
C TRP A 133 6.51 3.03 7.78
N MET A 134 5.83 3.73 6.87
CA MET A 134 6.38 4.30 5.64
C MET A 134 6.93 5.73 5.78
N ALA A 135 6.95 6.34 6.98
CA ALA A 135 7.38 7.73 7.14
C ALA A 135 8.84 7.85 7.62
N SER A 136 9.74 6.98 7.18
CA SER A 136 11.18 7.17 7.46
C SER A 136 12.02 6.73 6.28
N THR A 137 12.11 7.58 5.28
CA THR A 137 13.31 7.72 4.43
C THR A 137 13.34 9.14 3.91
N ALA A 138 13.93 10.03 4.67
CA ALA A 138 14.62 11.19 4.16
C ALA A 138 16.10 10.86 4.18
#